data_e6481225e8615fb8eeaad09d96b80677
#
_entry.id   e6481225e8615fb8eeaad09d96b80677
#
_cell.length_a   1.000
_cell.length_b   1.000
_cell.length_c   1.000
_cell.angle_alpha   90.00
_cell.angle_beta   90.00
_cell.angle_gamma   90.00
#
_symmetry.space_group_name_H-M   'P 1'
#
loop_
_entity.id
_entity.type
_entity.pdbx_description
1 polymer ?
#
loop_
_entity_poly.entity_id
_entity_poly.type
_entity_poly.pdbx_seq_one_letter_code
_entity_poly.pdbx_strand_id
1 'polypeptide(L)'
;MHSVLQRANFIFAYTLSVLAVLTFCCFISTVFLNYTTDVDVKTVKVYVKNVPDYSASRERNDLGYLSFDLRTDLTHLFNWNVKQLFLYLTAEYSTQSNALNQVVLWDKIILRKENAVLDFKNINTKYYFWDDGNGLRRQDPISWAPLPAESSTQT
;
A
#
# COMPACT_ATOMS: atom_id res chain seq x y z
N MET A 1 -22.95 36.48 -35.43
CA MET A 1 -21.51 36.19 -35.30
C MET A 1 -20.82 36.45 -36.63
N HIS A 2 -20.14 37.58 -36.75
CA HIS A 2 -19.55 38.01 -38.04
C HIS A 2 -18.01 37.89 -38.07
N SER A 3 -17.35 37.64 -36.92
CA SER A 3 -15.90 37.55 -36.82
C SER A 3 -15.44 36.09 -36.66
N VAL A 4 -14.35 35.73 -37.33
CA VAL A 4 -13.71 34.40 -37.21
C VAL A 4 -13.29 34.12 -35.78
N LEU A 5 -12.76 35.13 -35.09
CA LEU A 5 -12.34 35.03 -33.70
C LEU A 5 -13.51 34.70 -32.76
N GLN A 6 -14.67 35.29 -33.01
CA GLN A 6 -15.86 35.03 -32.21
C GLN A 6 -16.37 33.59 -32.39
N ARG A 7 -16.31 33.06 -33.61
CA ARG A 7 -16.64 31.65 -33.89
C ARG A 7 -15.67 30.71 -33.24
N ALA A 8 -14.38 31.01 -33.31
CA ALA A 8 -13.34 30.21 -32.66
C ALA A 8 -13.53 30.19 -31.15
N ASN A 9 -13.79 31.32 -30.52
CA ASN A 9 -14.05 31.39 -29.06
C ASN A 9 -15.30 30.60 -28.67
N PHE A 10 -16.36 30.64 -29.47
CA PHE A 10 -17.56 29.85 -29.19
C PHE A 10 -17.30 28.35 -29.26
N ILE A 11 -16.60 27.90 -30.33
CA ILE A 11 -16.23 26.48 -30.47
C ILE A 11 -15.34 26.03 -29.29
N PHE A 12 -14.37 26.84 -28.90
CA PHE A 12 -13.49 26.58 -27.78
C PHE A 12 -14.28 26.44 -26.47
N ALA A 13 -15.15 27.40 -26.15
CA ALA A 13 -15.98 27.37 -24.97
C ALA A 13 -16.92 26.14 -24.94
N TYR A 14 -17.50 25.79 -26.07
CA TYR A 14 -18.35 24.61 -26.21
C TYR A 14 -17.55 23.32 -25.99
N THR A 15 -16.35 23.21 -26.55
CA THR A 15 -15.49 22.06 -26.38
C THR A 15 -15.10 21.88 -24.91
N LEU A 16 -14.72 22.96 -24.21
CA LEU A 16 -14.43 22.92 -22.81
C LEU A 16 -15.63 22.46 -21.97
N SER A 17 -16.83 22.93 -22.30
CA SER A 17 -18.05 22.52 -21.60
C SER A 17 -18.33 21.02 -21.76
N VAL A 18 -18.16 20.48 -22.97
CA VAL A 18 -18.34 19.03 -23.22
C VAL A 18 -17.31 18.23 -22.50
N LEU A 19 -16.03 18.63 -22.49
CA LEU A 19 -14.98 17.97 -21.76
C LEU A 19 -15.24 17.98 -20.24
N ALA A 20 -15.72 19.09 -19.70
CA ALA A 20 -16.08 19.19 -18.28
C ALA A 20 -17.21 18.21 -17.89
N VAL A 21 -18.23 18.10 -18.73
CA VAL A 21 -19.34 17.15 -18.51
C VAL A 21 -18.84 15.71 -18.59
N LEU A 22 -18.01 15.37 -19.58
CA LEU A 22 -17.46 14.03 -19.73
C LEU A 22 -16.56 13.63 -18.52
N THR A 23 -15.68 14.54 -18.08
CA THR A 23 -14.85 14.28 -16.89
C THR A 23 -15.68 14.10 -15.64
N PHE A 24 -16.75 14.88 -15.48
CA PHE A 24 -17.68 14.75 -14.37
C PHE A 24 -18.40 13.37 -14.39
N CYS A 25 -18.86 12.93 -15.55
CA CYS A 25 -19.47 11.61 -15.71
C CYS A 25 -18.48 10.48 -15.40
N CYS A 26 -17.22 10.59 -15.84
CA CYS A 26 -16.17 9.65 -15.48
C CYS A 26 -15.93 9.63 -13.97
N PHE A 27 -15.85 10.78 -13.34
CA PHE A 27 -15.72 10.89 -11.88
C PHE A 27 -16.87 10.18 -11.15
N ILE A 28 -18.11 10.47 -11.51
CA ILE A 28 -19.29 9.83 -10.92
C ILE A 28 -19.21 8.31 -11.07
N SER A 29 -18.78 7.80 -12.21
CA SER A 29 -18.67 6.35 -12.44
C SER A 29 -17.66 5.69 -11.50
N THR A 30 -16.64 6.41 -11.01
CA THR A 30 -15.66 5.87 -10.05
C THR A 30 -16.13 5.91 -8.61
N VAL A 31 -17.02 6.83 -8.25
CA VAL A 31 -17.53 6.97 -6.87
C VAL A 31 -18.29 5.72 -6.39
N PHE A 32 -18.95 5.00 -7.30
CA PHE A 32 -19.71 3.81 -6.98
C PHE A 32 -18.90 2.51 -6.98
N LEU A 33 -17.58 2.58 -7.20
CA LEU A 33 -16.71 1.41 -7.19
C LEU A 33 -16.19 1.12 -5.78
N ASN A 34 -16.27 -0.14 -5.38
CA ASN A 34 -15.67 -0.59 -4.13
C ASN A 34 -14.16 -0.84 -4.34
N TYR A 35 -13.35 -0.21 -3.51
CA TYR A 35 -11.88 -0.31 -3.57
C TYR A 35 -11.32 -1.10 -2.38
N THR A 36 -12.17 -1.73 -1.57
CA THR A 36 -11.77 -2.49 -0.39
C THR A 36 -11.93 -3.97 -0.63
N THR A 37 -11.04 -4.77 -0.07
CA THR A 37 -11.11 -6.23 -0.10
C THR A 37 -10.68 -6.81 1.24
N ASP A 38 -11.17 -8.00 1.54
CA ASP A 38 -10.76 -8.72 2.73
C ASP A 38 -9.42 -9.39 2.50
N VAL A 39 -8.51 -9.21 3.44
CA VAL A 39 -7.17 -9.79 3.41
C VAL A 39 -6.95 -10.60 4.68
N ASP A 40 -6.70 -11.90 4.52
CA ASP A 40 -6.31 -12.78 5.63
C ASP A 40 -4.78 -12.86 5.69
N VAL A 41 -4.21 -12.24 6.72
CA VAL A 41 -2.77 -12.25 6.99
C VAL A 41 -2.55 -12.92 8.33
N LYS A 42 -1.73 -13.97 8.35
CA LYS A 42 -1.35 -14.69 9.57
C LYS A 42 0.15 -14.72 9.70
N THR A 43 0.64 -14.28 10.83
CA THR A 43 2.06 -14.41 11.16
C THR A 43 2.38 -15.84 11.57
N VAL A 44 3.34 -16.46 10.89
CA VAL A 44 3.78 -17.85 11.18
C VAL A 44 4.90 -17.85 12.18
N LYS A 45 5.95 -17.06 11.94
CA LYS A 45 7.13 -16.97 12.82
C LYS A 45 7.66 -15.55 12.85
N VAL A 46 8.03 -15.09 14.01
CA VAL A 46 8.69 -13.80 14.24
C VAL A 46 10.07 -14.05 14.79
N TYR A 47 11.05 -13.40 14.24
CA TYR A 47 12.43 -13.47 14.69
C TYR A 47 12.93 -12.07 14.99
N VAL A 48 13.45 -11.90 16.18
CA VAL A 48 14.17 -10.70 16.60
C VAL A 48 15.54 -11.13 17.10
N LYS A 49 16.59 -10.66 16.42
CA LYS A 49 17.98 -10.95 16.79
C LYS A 49 18.67 -9.67 17.20
N ASN A 50 19.35 -9.70 18.32
CA ASN A 50 20.22 -8.62 18.73
C ASN A 50 21.58 -8.76 18.03
N VAL A 51 21.89 -7.83 17.14
CA VAL A 51 23.08 -7.85 16.29
C VAL A 51 23.95 -6.64 16.63
N PRO A 52 25.29 -6.83 16.76
CA PRO A 52 26.16 -5.70 16.97
C PRO A 52 26.09 -4.75 15.76
N ASP A 53 25.99 -3.47 16.05
CA ASP A 53 26.14 -2.45 15.03
C ASP A 53 27.62 -2.33 14.66
N TYR A 54 27.93 -2.57 13.40
CA TYR A 54 29.30 -2.42 12.87
C TYR A 54 29.61 -0.99 12.48
N SER A 55 28.68 -0.06 12.66
CA SER A 55 28.93 1.39 12.58
C SER A 55 29.68 1.89 13.83
N ALA A 56 30.05 3.14 13.88
CA ALA A 56 30.93 3.72 14.90
C ALA A 56 30.39 3.69 16.35
N SER A 57 29.12 3.33 16.57
CA SER A 57 28.44 3.51 17.87
C SER A 57 28.62 2.37 18.86
N ARG A 58 29.13 1.21 18.48
CA ARG A 58 29.25 0.00 19.31
C ARG A 58 27.95 -0.45 20.00
N GLU A 59 26.84 0.16 19.71
CA GLU A 59 25.54 -0.21 20.23
C GLU A 59 25.02 -1.48 19.54
N ARG A 60 24.10 -2.15 20.17
CA ARG A 60 23.50 -3.35 19.58
C ARG A 60 22.10 -3.00 19.13
N ASN A 61 21.81 -3.28 17.87
CA ASN A 61 20.51 -3.07 17.27
C ASN A 61 19.71 -4.37 17.25
N ASP A 62 18.40 -4.26 17.25
CA ASP A 62 17.51 -5.39 17.04
C ASP A 62 17.15 -5.51 15.56
N LEU A 63 17.47 -6.68 15.00
CA LEU A 63 17.11 -7.06 13.64
C LEU A 63 15.83 -7.87 13.68
N GLY A 64 14.79 -7.35 13.05
CA GLY A 64 13.50 -8.02 12.93
C GLY A 64 13.26 -8.59 11.54
N TYR A 65 12.74 -9.82 11.47
CA TYR A 65 12.16 -10.42 10.27
C TYR A 65 11.08 -11.43 10.65
N LEU A 66 10.16 -11.68 9.74
CA LEU A 66 9.06 -12.61 10.00
C LEU A 66 8.72 -13.43 8.76
N SER A 67 8.02 -14.53 8.98
CA SER A 67 7.33 -15.26 7.94
C SER A 67 5.82 -15.22 8.18
N PHE A 68 5.05 -15.15 7.10
CA PHE A 68 3.61 -14.97 7.14
C PHE A 68 2.89 -15.72 6.04
N ASP A 69 1.62 -15.97 6.29
CA ASP A 69 0.67 -16.47 5.30
C ASP A 69 -0.17 -15.29 4.82
N LEU A 70 -0.42 -15.22 3.52
CA LEU A 70 -1.24 -14.19 2.90
C LEU A 70 -2.26 -14.85 1.97
N ARG A 71 -3.54 -14.61 2.23
CA ARG A 71 -4.62 -15.05 1.38
C ARG A 71 -5.58 -13.91 1.08
N THR A 72 -5.79 -13.63 -0.20
CA THR A 72 -6.70 -12.58 -0.65
C THR A 72 -7.11 -12.79 -2.11
N ASP A 73 -8.30 -12.32 -2.46
CA ASP A 73 -8.78 -12.23 -3.84
C ASP A 73 -8.95 -10.76 -4.23
N LEU A 74 -8.09 -10.29 -5.12
CA LEU A 74 -8.05 -8.91 -5.60
C LEU A 74 -8.72 -8.74 -6.96
N THR A 75 -9.34 -9.78 -7.49
CA THR A 75 -9.91 -9.78 -8.86
C THR A 75 -10.90 -8.64 -9.06
N HIS A 76 -11.76 -8.39 -8.08
CA HIS A 76 -12.80 -7.36 -8.18
C HIS A 76 -12.26 -5.93 -8.14
N LEU A 77 -11.02 -5.72 -7.65
CA LEU A 77 -10.37 -4.41 -7.63
C LEU A 77 -9.90 -3.96 -9.03
N PHE A 78 -9.72 -4.91 -9.96
CA PHE A 78 -9.31 -4.60 -11.33
C PHE A 78 -10.48 -4.11 -12.19
N ASN A 79 -11.03 -2.97 -11.83
CA ASN A 79 -12.03 -2.27 -12.63
C ASN A 79 -11.41 -1.60 -13.87
N TRP A 80 -12.22 -0.86 -14.65
CA TRP A 80 -11.77 -0.21 -15.89
C TRP A 80 -10.62 0.81 -15.67
N ASN A 81 -10.53 1.39 -14.48
CA ASN A 81 -9.56 2.45 -14.14
C ASN A 81 -8.27 1.93 -13.50
N VAL A 82 -8.22 0.67 -13.07
CA VAL A 82 -7.05 0.09 -12.40
C VAL A 82 -6.23 -0.72 -13.38
N LYS A 83 -4.98 -0.32 -13.61
CA LYS A 83 -4.02 -1.02 -14.48
C LYS A 83 -3.13 -1.98 -13.70
N GLN A 84 -2.74 -1.58 -12.51
CA GLN A 84 -1.87 -2.35 -11.62
C GLN A 84 -2.21 -2.05 -10.17
N LEU A 85 -1.92 -3.00 -9.30
CA LEU A 85 -2.04 -2.86 -7.85
C LEU A 85 -0.64 -2.99 -7.24
N PHE A 86 -0.34 -2.09 -6.32
CA PHE A 86 0.85 -2.18 -5.49
C PHE A 86 0.42 -2.62 -4.10
N LEU A 87 0.82 -3.82 -3.71
CA LEU A 87 0.57 -4.38 -2.39
C LEU A 87 1.81 -4.21 -1.53
N TYR A 88 1.61 -3.86 -0.28
CA TYR A 88 2.69 -3.85 0.69
C TYR A 88 2.19 -4.30 2.06
N LEU A 89 3.07 -4.94 2.80
CA LEU A 89 2.85 -5.35 4.18
C LEU A 89 3.71 -4.47 5.08
N THR A 90 3.04 -3.78 6.00
CA THR A 90 3.69 -2.90 6.97
C THR A 90 3.59 -3.51 8.37
N ALA A 91 4.66 -3.48 9.12
CA ALA A 91 4.64 -3.69 10.56
C ALA A 91 4.47 -2.36 11.27
N GLU A 92 3.55 -2.32 12.21
CA GLU A 92 3.37 -1.20 13.13
C GLU A 92 3.76 -1.61 14.54
N TYR A 93 4.58 -0.81 15.18
CA TYR A 93 4.98 -1.02 16.56
C TYR A 93 5.22 0.31 17.27
N SER A 94 5.11 0.31 18.59
CA SER A 94 5.39 1.47 19.43
C SER A 94 6.67 1.28 20.22
N THR A 95 7.38 2.35 20.47
CA THR A 95 8.55 2.40 21.34
C THR A 95 8.35 3.44 22.43
N GLN A 96 9.22 3.48 23.43
CA GLN A 96 9.12 4.51 24.47
C GLN A 96 9.28 5.94 23.94
N SER A 97 10.05 6.10 22.88
CA SER A 97 10.31 7.40 22.24
C SER A 97 9.26 7.77 21.19
N ASN A 98 8.66 6.77 20.52
CA ASN A 98 7.72 6.98 19.42
C ASN A 98 6.45 6.16 19.61
N ALA A 99 5.30 6.83 19.56
CA ALA A 99 4.00 6.19 19.71
C ALA A 99 3.65 5.27 18.53
N LEU A 100 4.16 5.57 17.35
CA LEU A 100 3.92 4.79 16.14
C LEU A 100 5.18 4.74 15.28
N ASN A 101 5.66 3.53 15.01
CA ASN A 101 6.68 3.24 14.02
C ASN A 101 6.08 2.34 12.95
N GLN A 102 6.33 2.64 11.69
CA GLN A 102 5.84 1.87 10.56
C GLN A 102 7.00 1.44 9.67
N VAL A 103 7.07 0.17 9.34
CA VAL A 103 8.13 -0.38 8.49
C VAL A 103 7.54 -1.31 7.46
N VAL A 104 7.84 -1.09 6.19
CA VAL A 104 7.44 -1.98 5.10
C VAL A 104 8.31 -3.24 5.14
N LEU A 105 7.67 -4.40 5.23
CA LEU A 105 8.34 -5.70 5.31
C LEU A 105 8.32 -6.48 4.00
N TRP A 106 7.32 -6.25 3.19
CA TRP A 106 7.12 -6.96 1.94
C TRP A 106 6.28 -6.12 0.98
N ASP A 107 6.53 -6.27 -0.31
CA ASP A 107 5.77 -5.62 -1.37
C ASP A 107 5.59 -6.52 -2.58
N LYS A 108 4.56 -6.29 -3.36
CA LYS A 108 4.31 -6.96 -4.64
C LYS A 108 3.48 -6.07 -5.56
N ILE A 109 3.88 -6.02 -6.83
CA ILE A 109 3.10 -5.42 -7.90
C ILE A 109 2.33 -6.53 -8.61
N ILE A 110 1.04 -6.30 -8.88
CA ILE A 110 0.17 -7.20 -9.63
C ILE A 110 -0.37 -6.43 -10.82
N LEU A 111 -0.13 -6.96 -12.01
CA LEU A 111 -0.64 -6.40 -13.24
C LEU A 111 -2.03 -6.95 -13.55
N ARG A 112 -2.85 -6.17 -14.27
CA ARG A 112 -4.24 -6.50 -14.61
C ARG A 112 -4.44 -7.89 -15.26
N LYS A 113 -3.44 -8.41 -15.95
CA LYS A 113 -3.51 -9.71 -16.64
C LYS A 113 -2.94 -10.87 -15.83
N GLU A 114 -2.39 -10.59 -14.65
CA GLU A 114 -1.83 -11.59 -13.75
C GLU A 114 -2.92 -12.20 -12.88
N ASN A 115 -2.58 -13.32 -12.26
CA ASN A 115 -3.46 -13.93 -11.27
C ASN A 115 -3.59 -13.02 -10.05
N ALA A 116 -4.79 -12.51 -9.84
CA ALA A 116 -5.12 -11.61 -8.74
C ALA A 116 -5.54 -12.35 -7.45
N VAL A 117 -5.67 -13.67 -7.50
CA VAL A 117 -5.89 -14.51 -6.32
C VAL A 117 -4.53 -14.89 -5.75
N LEU A 118 -4.27 -14.42 -4.55
CA LEU A 118 -3.03 -14.71 -3.84
C LEU A 118 -3.29 -15.71 -2.72
N ASP A 119 -2.51 -16.78 -2.71
CA ASP A 119 -2.48 -17.76 -1.62
C ASP A 119 -1.00 -18.12 -1.37
N PHE A 120 -0.38 -17.35 -0.49
CA PHE A 120 1.01 -17.55 -0.11
C PHE A 120 1.08 -18.14 1.28
N LYS A 121 1.87 -19.19 1.43
CA LYS A 121 2.08 -19.86 2.72
C LYS A 121 3.56 -19.78 3.10
N ASN A 122 3.79 -19.38 4.34
CA ASN A 122 5.10 -19.34 4.97
C ASN A 122 6.15 -18.57 4.14
N ILE A 123 5.75 -17.42 3.56
CA ILE A 123 6.68 -16.54 2.87
C ILE A 123 7.45 -15.67 3.87
N ASN A 124 8.71 -15.46 3.58
CA ASN A 124 9.54 -14.58 4.38
C ASN A 124 9.39 -13.13 3.91
N THR A 125 9.58 -12.20 4.82
CA THR A 125 9.66 -10.78 4.50
C THR A 125 10.80 -10.53 3.52
N LYS A 126 10.60 -9.62 2.59
CA LYS A 126 11.65 -9.17 1.67
C LYS A 126 12.66 -8.27 2.36
N TYR A 127 12.14 -7.44 3.28
CA TYR A 127 12.90 -6.41 3.95
C TYR A 127 13.05 -6.76 5.42
N TYR A 128 14.27 -6.70 5.90
CA TYR A 128 14.59 -6.78 7.31
C TYR A 128 14.55 -5.36 7.87
N PHE A 129 14.09 -5.22 9.10
CA PHE A 129 14.09 -3.93 9.75
C PHE A 129 15.02 -3.91 10.96
N TRP A 130 15.58 -2.74 11.20
CA TRP A 130 16.51 -2.50 12.29
C TRP A 130 15.89 -1.51 13.25
N ASP A 131 15.97 -1.80 14.52
CA ASP A 131 15.56 -0.93 15.61
C ASP A 131 16.75 -0.68 16.53
N ASP A 132 16.72 0.44 17.25
CA ASP A 132 17.80 0.89 18.13
C ASP A 132 18.07 -0.01 19.34
N GLY A 133 17.45 -1.17 19.42
CA GLY A 133 17.61 -2.17 20.47
C GLY A 133 16.85 -1.88 21.77
N ASN A 134 16.08 -0.80 21.81
CA ASN A 134 15.34 -0.38 23.01
C ASN A 134 13.83 -0.69 22.95
N GLY A 135 13.30 -1.02 21.76
CA GLY A 135 11.87 -1.14 21.52
C GLY A 135 11.34 -2.57 21.40
N LEU A 136 11.91 -3.37 20.51
CA LEU A 136 11.29 -4.63 20.06
C LEU A 136 11.32 -5.77 21.08
N ARG A 137 12.30 -5.80 21.97
CA ARG A 137 12.47 -6.90 22.97
C ARG A 137 11.69 -6.70 24.25
N ARG A 138 11.28 -5.48 24.56
CA ARG A 138 10.65 -5.12 25.83
C ARG A 138 9.13 -5.15 25.80
N GLN A 139 8.54 -5.37 24.65
CA GLN A 139 7.09 -5.41 24.54
C GLN A 139 6.58 -6.84 24.64
N ASP A 140 5.53 -7.00 25.45
CA ASP A 140 4.60 -8.12 25.40
C ASP A 140 4.13 -8.35 23.94
N PRO A 141 3.63 -9.56 23.61
CA PRO A 141 3.53 -10.00 22.22
C PRO A 141 3.02 -8.91 21.29
N ILE A 142 3.86 -8.55 20.33
CA ILE A 142 3.60 -7.51 19.33
C ILE A 142 2.24 -7.78 18.72
N SER A 143 1.28 -6.92 19.02
CA SER A 143 -0.03 -6.99 18.41
C SER A 143 0.09 -6.48 16.96
N TRP A 144 0.25 -7.39 16.03
CA TRP A 144 0.22 -7.11 14.62
C TRP A 144 -1.23 -6.86 14.22
N ALA A 145 -1.63 -5.62 14.19
CA ALA A 145 -2.90 -5.26 13.59
C ALA A 145 -2.72 -5.23 12.07
N PRO A 146 -3.44 -6.07 11.31
CA PRO A 146 -3.49 -5.88 9.86
C PRO A 146 -4.20 -4.56 9.60
N LEU A 147 -3.49 -3.61 9.02
CA LEU A 147 -4.12 -2.40 8.51
C LEU A 147 -5.03 -2.76 7.34
N PRO A 148 -6.18 -2.08 7.21
CA PRO A 148 -6.97 -2.19 6.01
C PRO A 148 -6.08 -1.85 4.81
N ALA A 149 -6.10 -2.68 3.77
CA ALA A 149 -5.35 -2.46 2.55
C ALA A 149 -5.76 -1.11 1.94
N GLU A 150 -4.97 -0.10 2.18
CA GLU A 150 -5.16 1.20 1.56
C GLU A 150 -4.66 1.11 0.13
N SER A 151 -5.61 1.08 -0.82
CA SER A 151 -5.29 1.12 -2.23
C SER A 151 -4.77 2.52 -2.57
N SER A 152 -3.46 2.70 -2.58
CA SER A 152 -2.88 3.90 -3.17
C SER A 152 -3.09 3.84 -4.68
N THR A 153 -4.16 4.48 -5.14
CA THR A 153 -4.38 4.79 -6.55
C THR A 153 -3.39 5.90 -6.93
N GLN A 154 -2.24 5.54 -7.45
CA GLN A 154 -1.42 6.51 -8.18
C GLN A 154 -1.99 6.59 -9.61
N THR A 155 -2.62 7.71 -9.91
CA THR A 155 -2.99 8.17 -11.25
C THR A 155 -1.75 8.48 -12.08
#